data_672f847ae8a8d7d85b3f7d52a6b66cb8
#
_entry.id   672f847ae8a8d7d85b3f7d52a6b66cb8
#
_cell.length_a   1.000
_cell.length_b   1.000
_cell.length_c   1.000
_cell.angle_alpha   90.00
_cell.angle_beta   90.00
_cell.angle_gamma   90.00
#
_symmetry.space_group_name_H-M   'P 1'
#
loop_
_entity.id
_entity.type
_entity.pdbx_description
1 polymer ?
#
loop_
_entity_poly.entity_id
_entity_poly.type
_entity_poly.pdbx_seq_one_letter_code
_entity_poly.pdbx_strand_id
1 'polypeptide(L)'
;LAVGPMFGSHWLIPRLGRFRAAHPEIDLVVTHGSRLGDSKGMRSDITVDWGSGHWPGLKSRWLMDIVYAPVASPELIRRSKARGLNLHKFTDLVQGPILHQHDRLDWSDWCAVAGLDPVVFNNETVIADSSFVLQAALDAQGSALGVFPLMQGEIDDARLVRLTDIDLVPQRSFYLLSRPGQAAISYVRKVCD
;
A
#
# COMPACT_ATOMS: atom_id res chain seq x y z
N LEU A 1 13.64 13.00 -2.95
CA LEU A 1 12.50 12.38 -2.31
C LEU A 1 12.56 10.87 -2.50
N ALA A 2 12.52 10.09 -1.42
CA ALA A 2 12.43 8.63 -1.47
C ALA A 2 11.01 8.18 -1.09
N VAL A 3 10.46 7.23 -1.85
CA VAL A 3 9.10 6.70 -1.62
C VAL A 3 9.05 5.21 -1.89
N GLY A 4 8.15 4.49 -1.21
CA GLY A 4 7.84 3.11 -1.55
C GLY A 4 7.11 3.00 -2.90
N PRO A 5 7.16 1.83 -3.57
CA PRO A 5 6.64 1.65 -4.92
C PRO A 5 5.16 2.00 -5.06
N MET A 6 4.32 1.45 -4.20
CA MET A 6 2.86 1.66 -4.23
C MET A 6 2.50 3.13 -4.02
N PHE A 7 3.06 3.77 -2.98
CA PHE A 7 2.83 5.19 -2.73
C PHE A 7 3.33 6.05 -3.89
N GLY A 8 4.52 5.74 -4.41
CA GLY A 8 5.11 6.44 -5.55
C GLY A 8 4.19 6.41 -6.77
N SER A 9 3.82 5.21 -7.22
CA SER A 9 3.05 5.04 -8.47
C SER A 9 1.59 5.51 -8.36
N HIS A 10 0.92 5.28 -7.23
CA HIS A 10 -0.52 5.52 -7.12
C HIS A 10 -0.89 6.84 -6.45
N TRP A 11 0.01 7.42 -5.65
CA TRP A 11 -0.26 8.70 -5.00
C TRP A 11 0.60 9.85 -5.54
N LEU A 12 1.93 9.66 -5.57
CA LEU A 12 2.86 10.76 -5.90
C LEU A 12 2.85 11.09 -7.39
N ILE A 13 3.11 10.12 -8.26
CA ILE A 13 3.28 10.34 -9.70
C ILE A 13 2.06 11.02 -10.33
N PRO A 14 0.80 10.61 -10.05
CA PRO A 14 -0.38 11.31 -10.59
C PRO A 14 -0.48 12.78 -10.18
N ARG A 15 0.15 13.17 -9.06
CA ARG A 15 0.13 14.53 -8.50
C ARG A 15 1.36 15.35 -8.86
N LEU A 16 2.42 14.72 -9.34
CA LEU A 16 3.72 15.33 -9.59
C LEU A 16 3.65 16.49 -10.60
N GLY A 17 2.79 16.38 -11.61
CA GLY A 17 2.60 17.44 -12.60
C GLY A 17 2.11 18.75 -11.97
N ARG A 18 1.20 18.68 -11.00
CA ARG A 18 0.70 19.86 -10.28
C ARG A 18 1.79 20.50 -9.44
N PHE A 19 2.59 19.69 -8.74
CA PHE A 19 3.73 20.17 -7.95
C PHE A 19 4.75 20.91 -8.84
N ARG A 20 5.15 20.30 -9.97
CA ARG A 20 6.10 20.92 -10.92
C ARG A 20 5.59 22.22 -11.52
N ALA A 21 4.28 22.32 -11.79
CA ALA A 21 3.68 23.56 -12.29
C ALA A 21 3.70 24.67 -11.21
N ALA A 22 3.50 24.31 -9.93
CA ALA A 22 3.53 25.26 -8.82
C ALA A 22 4.95 25.66 -8.40
N HIS A 23 5.94 24.79 -8.61
CA HIS A 23 7.32 24.96 -8.18
C HIS A 23 8.32 24.62 -9.30
N PRO A 24 8.33 25.37 -10.42
CA PRO A 24 9.20 25.11 -11.56
C PRO A 24 10.69 25.27 -11.23
N GLU A 25 11.02 25.98 -10.14
CA GLU A 25 12.39 26.20 -9.65
C GLU A 25 12.97 25.00 -8.88
N ILE A 26 12.17 23.95 -8.61
CA ILE A 26 12.62 22.79 -7.85
C ILE A 26 12.91 21.60 -8.76
N ASP A 27 14.17 21.20 -8.81
CA ASP A 27 14.58 19.93 -9.40
C ASP A 27 14.31 18.78 -8.43
N LEU A 28 13.35 17.93 -8.77
CA LEU A 28 12.92 16.83 -7.94
C LEU A 28 13.48 15.50 -8.46
N VAL A 29 14.29 14.85 -7.64
CA VAL A 29 14.74 13.46 -7.86
C VAL A 29 13.88 12.54 -7.00
N VAL A 30 13.13 11.65 -7.64
CA VAL A 30 12.34 10.61 -6.97
C VAL A 30 13.10 9.30 -7.04
N THR A 31 13.32 8.69 -5.90
CA THR A 31 14.03 7.41 -5.78
C THR A 31 13.18 6.38 -5.05
N HIS A 32 13.46 5.13 -5.30
CA HIS A 32 12.86 4.05 -4.51
C HIS A 32 13.40 4.10 -3.08
N GLY A 33 12.49 4.21 -2.10
CA GLY A 33 12.80 4.18 -0.68
C GLY A 33 12.58 2.78 -0.11
N SER A 34 13.53 2.32 0.69
CA SER A 34 13.35 1.15 1.55
C SER A 34 12.85 1.60 2.93
N ARG A 35 12.26 0.68 3.70
CA ARG A 35 11.89 0.92 5.10
C ARG A 35 13.09 1.45 5.89
N LEU A 36 12.90 2.61 6.53
CA LEU A 36 13.92 3.24 7.34
C LEU A 36 13.81 2.76 8.78
N GLY A 37 14.90 2.24 9.33
CA GLY A 37 14.99 1.96 10.76
C GLY A 37 15.31 3.20 11.58
N ASP A 38 16.16 4.10 11.04
CA ASP A 38 16.64 5.31 11.71
C ASP A 38 17.15 6.38 10.73
N SER A 39 17.65 7.50 11.25
CA SER A 39 18.19 8.60 10.46
C SER A 39 19.43 8.25 9.64
N LYS A 40 20.19 7.19 10.00
CA LYS A 40 21.44 6.80 9.32
C LYS A 40 21.15 6.17 7.96
N GLY A 41 19.99 5.49 7.81
CA GLY A 41 19.54 4.91 6.53
C GLY A 41 19.02 5.95 5.54
N MET A 42 18.70 7.17 5.96
CA MET A 42 18.11 8.18 5.11
C MET A 42 19.15 8.83 4.18
N ARG A 43 19.02 8.58 2.87
CA ARG A 43 19.90 9.16 1.82
C ARG A 43 19.25 10.29 1.01
N SER A 44 17.97 10.56 1.23
CA SER A 44 17.19 11.61 0.58
C SER A 44 16.91 12.76 1.54
N ASP A 45 16.52 13.93 1.02
CA ASP A 45 16.09 15.08 1.83
C ASP A 45 14.77 14.77 2.56
N ILE A 46 13.89 14.07 1.85
CA ILE A 46 12.56 13.67 2.33
C ILE A 46 12.34 12.19 1.98
N THR A 47 11.74 11.46 2.90
CA THR A 47 11.28 10.09 2.66
C THR A 47 9.83 9.96 3.06
N VAL A 48 9.01 9.30 2.23
CA VAL A 48 7.69 8.83 2.65
C VAL A 48 7.83 7.38 3.07
N ASP A 49 7.52 7.09 4.32
CA ASP A 49 7.66 5.74 4.88
C ASP A 49 6.41 5.33 5.66
N TRP A 50 6.27 4.03 5.84
CA TRP A 50 5.16 3.36 6.51
C TRP A 50 5.55 2.90 7.90
N GLY A 51 4.86 3.35 8.94
CA GLY A 51 5.20 2.99 10.31
C GLY A 51 4.31 3.61 11.38
N SER A 52 4.75 3.47 12.63
CA SER A 52 4.03 3.92 13.83
C SER A 52 4.16 5.40 14.17
N GLY A 53 4.84 6.20 13.32
CA GLY A 53 5.04 7.63 13.55
C GLY A 53 6.33 7.98 14.27
N HIS A 54 7.11 7.01 14.71
CA HIS A 54 8.36 7.24 15.43
C HIS A 54 9.58 6.65 14.72
N TRP A 55 10.52 7.48 14.33
CA TRP A 55 11.83 7.12 13.78
C TRP A 55 12.94 7.85 14.55
N PRO A 56 13.84 7.14 15.24
CA PRO A 56 14.91 7.75 16.01
C PRO A 56 15.77 8.71 15.17
N GLY A 57 15.90 9.96 15.62
CA GLY A 57 16.71 10.98 14.96
C GLY A 57 16.09 11.61 13.71
N LEU A 58 14.82 11.32 13.38
CA LEU A 58 14.08 11.96 12.31
C LEU A 58 12.89 12.76 12.85
N LYS A 59 12.49 13.79 12.10
CA LYS A 59 11.17 14.42 12.24
C LYS A 59 10.18 13.65 11.38
N SER A 60 9.05 13.27 11.96
CA SER A 60 7.94 12.63 11.28
C SER A 60 6.74 13.58 11.24
N ARG A 61 6.08 13.66 10.08
CA ARG A 61 4.79 14.33 9.89
C ARG A 61 3.83 13.32 9.32
N TRP A 62 2.70 13.12 9.98
CA TRP A 62 1.63 12.28 9.47
C TRP A 62 1.16 12.77 8.09
N LEU A 63 0.95 11.83 7.17
CA LEU A 63 0.57 12.11 5.80
C LEU A 63 -0.80 11.55 5.47
N MET A 64 -1.01 10.25 5.71
CA MET A 64 -2.30 9.61 5.48
C MET A 64 -2.42 8.27 6.19
N ASP A 65 -3.63 7.93 6.58
CA ASP A 65 -4.01 6.59 6.99
C ASP A 65 -4.40 5.74 5.77
N ILE A 66 -4.35 4.43 5.96
CA ILE A 66 -4.87 3.48 4.99
C ILE A 66 -5.77 2.47 5.68
N VAL A 67 -6.55 1.77 4.88
CA VAL A 67 -7.25 0.56 5.29
C VAL A 67 -6.94 -0.57 4.30
N TYR A 68 -6.97 -1.79 4.79
CA TYR A 68 -6.86 -2.98 3.94
C TYR A 68 -8.24 -3.60 3.76
N ALA A 69 -8.55 -3.99 2.52
CA ALA A 69 -9.72 -4.81 2.22
C ALA A 69 -9.39 -5.81 1.10
N PRO A 70 -9.95 -7.02 1.12
CA PRO A 70 -9.77 -8.00 0.05
C PRO A 70 -10.25 -7.48 -1.29
N VAL A 71 -9.40 -7.66 -2.31
CA VAL A 71 -9.70 -7.33 -3.70
C VAL A 71 -9.33 -8.48 -4.62
N ALA A 72 -10.01 -8.56 -5.75
CA ALA A 72 -9.68 -9.47 -6.83
C ALA A 72 -10.03 -8.86 -8.19
N SER A 73 -9.38 -9.29 -9.27
CA SER A 73 -9.81 -8.91 -10.59
C SER A 73 -11.14 -9.60 -10.99
N PRO A 74 -11.96 -8.98 -11.85
CA PRO A 74 -13.19 -9.60 -12.37
C PRO A 74 -12.95 -10.96 -12.98
N GLU A 75 -11.81 -11.15 -13.64
CA GLU A 75 -11.41 -12.42 -14.25
C GLU A 75 -11.19 -13.52 -13.20
N LEU A 76 -10.51 -13.20 -12.08
CA LEU A 76 -10.34 -14.16 -10.98
C LEU A 76 -11.68 -14.55 -10.38
N ILE A 77 -12.58 -13.58 -10.16
CA ILE A 77 -13.94 -13.83 -9.63
C ILE A 77 -14.70 -14.78 -10.57
N ARG A 78 -14.67 -14.53 -11.88
CA ARG A 78 -15.31 -15.36 -12.90
C ARG A 78 -14.76 -16.80 -12.90
N ARG A 79 -13.42 -16.95 -12.87
CA ARG A 79 -12.74 -18.26 -12.84
C ARG A 79 -13.02 -19.04 -11.57
N SER A 80 -13.05 -18.37 -10.43
CA SER A 80 -13.37 -18.97 -9.12
C SER A 80 -14.82 -19.46 -9.09
N LYS A 81 -15.76 -18.64 -9.58
CA LYS A 81 -17.17 -19.02 -9.70
C LYS A 81 -17.37 -20.26 -10.57
N ALA A 82 -16.66 -20.39 -11.69
CA ALA A 82 -16.70 -21.58 -12.56
C ALA A 82 -16.19 -22.85 -11.85
N ARG A 83 -15.42 -22.71 -10.76
CA ARG A 83 -14.93 -23.80 -9.90
C ARG A 83 -15.78 -24.00 -8.64
N GLY A 84 -16.92 -23.31 -8.52
CA GLY A 84 -17.83 -23.41 -7.38
C GLY A 84 -17.48 -22.51 -6.19
N LEU A 85 -16.48 -21.62 -6.30
CA LEU A 85 -16.09 -20.68 -5.23
C LEU A 85 -16.71 -19.30 -5.47
N ASN A 86 -17.32 -18.74 -4.44
CA ASN A 86 -17.80 -17.37 -4.42
C ASN A 86 -16.88 -16.51 -3.55
N LEU A 87 -15.95 -15.78 -4.16
CA LEU A 87 -14.95 -14.98 -3.46
C LEU A 87 -15.54 -13.85 -2.58
N HIS A 88 -16.84 -13.52 -2.71
CA HIS A 88 -17.54 -12.63 -1.78
C HIS A 88 -17.98 -13.33 -0.49
N LYS A 89 -17.86 -14.66 -0.40
CA LYS A 89 -18.04 -15.42 0.83
C LYS A 89 -16.67 -15.69 1.45
N PHE A 90 -16.51 -15.38 2.72
CA PHE A 90 -15.21 -15.52 3.41
C PHE A 90 -14.67 -16.94 3.39
N THR A 91 -15.55 -17.93 3.58
CA THR A 91 -15.17 -19.35 3.56
C THR A 91 -14.58 -19.79 2.21
N ASP A 92 -15.06 -19.22 1.12
CA ASP A 92 -14.63 -19.54 -0.23
C ASP A 92 -13.40 -18.69 -0.61
N LEU A 93 -13.34 -17.43 -0.13
CA LEU A 93 -12.20 -16.53 -0.34
C LEU A 93 -10.90 -17.16 0.16
N VAL A 94 -10.90 -17.68 1.38
CA VAL A 94 -9.70 -18.29 1.99
C VAL A 94 -9.30 -19.63 1.38
N GLN A 95 -10.18 -20.26 0.61
CA GLN A 95 -9.89 -21.46 -0.19
C GLN A 95 -9.35 -21.12 -1.58
N GLY A 96 -9.55 -19.88 -2.05
CA GLY A 96 -9.03 -19.38 -3.31
C GLY A 96 -7.52 -19.10 -3.25
N PRO A 97 -6.93 -18.69 -4.38
CA PRO A 97 -5.55 -18.25 -4.40
C PRO A 97 -5.39 -16.91 -3.68
N ILE A 98 -4.45 -16.85 -2.73
CA ILE A 98 -4.16 -15.68 -1.89
C ILE A 98 -2.77 -15.15 -2.17
N LEU A 99 -2.67 -13.83 -2.30
CA LEU A 99 -1.42 -13.10 -2.45
C LEU A 99 -1.11 -12.35 -1.15
N HIS A 100 0.04 -12.66 -0.56
CA HIS A 100 0.56 -11.98 0.63
C HIS A 100 1.64 -10.98 0.24
N GLN A 101 1.67 -9.86 0.97
CA GLN A 101 2.77 -8.91 0.88
C GLN A 101 3.74 -9.14 2.05
N HIS A 102 5.02 -9.37 1.78
CA HIS A 102 6.11 -9.63 2.73
C HIS A 102 5.96 -10.91 3.55
N ASP A 103 4.85 -11.05 4.26
CA ASP A 103 4.54 -12.16 5.18
C ASP A 103 3.03 -12.45 5.14
N ARG A 104 2.54 -13.23 6.10
CA ARG A 104 1.15 -13.65 6.17
C ARG A 104 0.32 -12.87 7.20
N LEU A 105 0.94 -11.92 7.90
CA LEU A 105 0.33 -11.30 9.08
C LEU A 105 -0.86 -10.43 8.71
N ASP A 106 -0.75 -9.61 7.66
CA ASP A 106 -1.84 -8.71 7.25
C ASP A 106 -3.14 -9.49 6.93
N TRP A 107 -3.04 -10.64 6.24
CA TRP A 107 -4.19 -11.50 5.99
C TRP A 107 -4.71 -12.17 7.24
N SER A 108 -3.83 -12.62 8.15
CA SER A 108 -4.23 -13.19 9.45
C SER A 108 -4.97 -12.15 10.28
N ASP A 109 -4.46 -10.93 10.34
CA ASP A 109 -5.11 -9.83 11.06
C ASP A 109 -6.47 -9.48 10.45
N TRP A 110 -6.56 -9.45 9.10
CA TRP A 110 -7.85 -9.22 8.45
C TRP A 110 -8.85 -10.34 8.74
N CYS A 111 -8.43 -11.60 8.69
CA CYS A 111 -9.29 -12.74 9.01
C CYS A 111 -9.79 -12.68 10.45
N ALA A 112 -8.95 -12.28 11.40
CA ALA A 112 -9.37 -12.09 12.79
C ALA A 112 -10.46 -11.02 12.91
N VAL A 113 -10.32 -9.87 12.23
CA VAL A 113 -11.36 -8.83 12.18
C VAL A 113 -12.65 -9.35 11.52
N ALA A 114 -12.54 -10.22 10.52
CA ALA A 114 -13.68 -10.85 9.84
C ALA A 114 -14.33 -12.00 10.63
N GLY A 115 -13.79 -12.35 11.82
CA GLY A 115 -14.31 -13.44 12.64
C GLY A 115 -13.94 -14.84 12.14
N LEU A 116 -12.84 -14.98 11.42
CA LEU A 116 -12.36 -16.21 10.77
C LEU A 116 -11.06 -16.77 11.40
N ASP A 117 -10.78 -16.50 12.64
CA ASP A 117 -9.56 -16.99 13.30
C ASP A 117 -9.81 -18.32 14.02
N PRO A 118 -8.96 -19.36 13.89
CA PRO A 118 -7.79 -19.46 13.00
C PRO A 118 -8.14 -19.82 11.55
N VAL A 119 -7.37 -19.27 10.59
CA VAL A 119 -7.52 -19.56 9.15
C VAL A 119 -6.30 -20.28 8.60
N VAL A 120 -6.54 -21.30 7.78
CA VAL A 120 -5.52 -21.97 6.98
C VAL A 120 -5.77 -21.66 5.50
N PHE A 121 -4.79 -21.04 4.87
CA PHE A 121 -4.80 -20.81 3.43
C PHE A 121 -4.23 -22.02 2.70
N ASN A 122 -4.94 -22.51 1.68
CA ASN A 122 -4.51 -23.72 0.95
C ASN A 122 -3.67 -23.40 -0.29
N ASN A 123 -3.76 -22.19 -0.82
CA ASN A 123 -3.07 -21.77 -2.03
C ASN A 123 -2.60 -20.33 -1.85
N GLU A 124 -1.35 -20.16 -1.49
CA GLU A 124 -0.78 -18.86 -1.14
C GLU A 124 0.54 -18.58 -1.85
N THR A 125 0.76 -17.31 -2.18
CA THR A 125 2.00 -16.80 -2.74
C THR A 125 2.42 -15.57 -1.94
N VAL A 126 3.68 -15.55 -1.47
CA VAL A 126 4.26 -14.41 -0.76
C VAL A 126 5.13 -13.60 -1.71
N ILE A 127 4.85 -12.31 -1.83
CA ILE A 127 5.54 -11.37 -2.71
C ILE A 127 6.01 -10.19 -1.87
N ALA A 128 7.30 -9.86 -1.90
CA ALA A 128 7.86 -8.81 -1.05
C ALA A 128 7.47 -7.39 -1.51
N ASP A 129 7.26 -7.16 -2.80
CA ASP A 129 6.97 -5.84 -3.35
C ASP A 129 5.46 -5.64 -3.56
N SER A 130 4.93 -4.55 -2.99
CA SER A 130 3.49 -4.23 -3.06
C SER A 130 2.99 -3.95 -4.48
N SER A 131 3.85 -3.42 -5.36
CA SER A 131 3.46 -3.18 -6.76
C SER A 131 3.33 -4.49 -7.53
N PHE A 132 4.17 -5.48 -7.20
CA PHE A 132 4.06 -6.82 -7.79
C PHE A 132 2.84 -7.57 -7.27
N VAL A 133 2.47 -7.39 -5.98
CA VAL A 133 1.20 -7.93 -5.44
C VAL A 133 0.02 -7.36 -6.22
N LEU A 134 0.00 -6.03 -6.42
CA LEU A 134 -1.05 -5.38 -7.22
C LEU A 134 -1.10 -5.92 -8.65
N GLN A 135 0.05 -6.01 -9.33
CA GLN A 135 0.09 -6.54 -10.69
C GLN A 135 -0.41 -7.99 -10.75
N ALA A 136 0.01 -8.84 -9.82
CA ALA A 136 -0.44 -10.22 -9.73
C ALA A 136 -1.96 -10.32 -9.50
N ALA A 137 -2.55 -9.43 -8.68
CA ALA A 137 -3.99 -9.36 -8.48
C ALA A 137 -4.73 -8.95 -9.76
N LEU A 138 -4.23 -7.94 -10.48
CA LEU A 138 -4.76 -7.51 -11.79
C LEU A 138 -4.70 -8.63 -12.84
N ASP A 139 -3.63 -9.42 -12.83
CA ASP A 139 -3.40 -10.55 -13.72
C ASP A 139 -4.16 -11.84 -13.30
N ALA A 140 -5.10 -11.71 -12.37
CA ALA A 140 -5.95 -12.81 -11.87
C ALA A 140 -5.15 -13.98 -11.25
N GLN A 141 -3.98 -13.71 -10.65
CA GLN A 141 -3.16 -14.73 -9.99
C GLN A 141 -3.66 -15.07 -8.59
N GLY A 142 -4.37 -14.14 -7.91
CA GLY A 142 -4.93 -14.35 -6.59
C GLY A 142 -5.66 -13.12 -6.05
N SER A 143 -6.36 -13.32 -4.93
CA SER A 143 -6.93 -12.23 -4.14
C SER A 143 -5.85 -11.61 -3.28
N ALA A 144 -5.83 -10.27 -3.19
CA ALA A 144 -4.88 -9.51 -2.39
C ALA A 144 -5.60 -8.64 -1.36
N LEU A 145 -4.87 -8.17 -0.36
CA LEU A 145 -5.33 -7.05 0.45
C LEU A 145 -5.02 -5.74 -0.28
N GLY A 146 -6.06 -5.11 -0.79
CA GLY A 146 -5.99 -3.80 -1.41
C GLY A 146 -5.70 -2.73 -0.38
N VAL A 147 -4.88 -1.75 -0.74
CA VAL A 147 -4.43 -0.64 0.11
C VAL A 147 -5.20 0.62 -0.28
N PHE A 148 -6.14 1.05 0.55
CA PHE A 148 -6.98 2.22 0.27
C PHE A 148 -6.53 3.43 1.08
N PRO A 149 -6.53 4.65 0.49
CA PRO A 149 -7.09 5.01 -0.83
C PRO A 149 -6.14 4.80 -2.03
N LEU A 150 -4.96 4.19 -1.87
CA LEU A 150 -3.97 4.11 -2.96
C LEU A 150 -4.47 3.33 -4.18
N MET A 151 -5.25 2.27 -3.96
CA MET A 151 -5.81 1.43 -5.04
C MET A 151 -7.23 1.83 -5.47
N GLN A 152 -7.71 3.01 -5.05
CA GLN A 152 -9.07 3.44 -5.41
C GLN A 152 -9.26 3.53 -6.93
N GLY A 153 -8.26 4.01 -7.66
CA GLY A 153 -8.31 4.09 -9.12
C GLY A 153 -8.54 2.73 -9.80
N GLU A 154 -7.99 1.64 -9.25
CA GLU A 154 -8.20 0.30 -9.79
C GLU A 154 -9.65 -0.18 -9.61
N ILE A 155 -10.32 0.27 -8.56
CA ILE A 155 -11.74 0.00 -8.30
C ILE A 155 -12.61 0.86 -9.22
N ASP A 156 -12.32 2.16 -9.34
CA ASP A 156 -13.08 3.11 -10.17
C ASP A 156 -13.04 2.71 -11.65
N ASP A 157 -11.90 2.18 -12.11
CA ASP A 157 -11.69 1.65 -13.46
C ASP A 157 -12.22 0.21 -13.63
N ALA A 158 -12.84 -0.37 -12.60
CA ALA A 158 -13.33 -1.76 -12.57
C ALA A 158 -12.26 -2.82 -12.90
N ARG A 159 -10.98 -2.52 -12.72
CA ARG A 159 -9.87 -3.48 -12.88
C ARG A 159 -9.73 -4.41 -11.70
N LEU A 160 -10.06 -3.91 -10.51
CA LEU A 160 -10.23 -4.71 -9.29
C LEU A 160 -11.64 -4.51 -8.73
N VAL A 161 -12.10 -5.50 -7.99
CA VAL A 161 -13.38 -5.49 -7.27
C VAL A 161 -13.08 -5.71 -5.79
N ARG A 162 -13.66 -4.89 -4.95
CA ARG A 162 -13.65 -5.09 -3.50
C ARG A 162 -14.58 -6.25 -3.15
N LEU A 163 -14.07 -7.23 -2.41
CA LEU A 163 -14.79 -8.49 -2.17
C LEU A 163 -15.71 -8.42 -0.94
N THR A 164 -15.47 -7.46 -0.04
CA THR A 164 -16.21 -7.28 1.22
C THR A 164 -16.13 -5.83 1.69
N ASP A 165 -17.06 -5.43 2.56
CA ASP A 165 -17.05 -4.11 3.22
C ASP A 165 -16.29 -4.12 4.56
N ILE A 166 -15.66 -5.25 4.93
CA ILE A 166 -14.85 -5.34 6.14
C ILE A 166 -13.47 -4.77 5.88
N ASP A 167 -13.11 -3.74 6.65
CA ASP A 167 -11.81 -3.08 6.63
C ASP A 167 -10.94 -3.52 7.80
N LEU A 168 -9.68 -3.84 7.51
CA LEU A 168 -8.63 -3.87 8.50
C LEU A 168 -7.97 -2.50 8.56
N VAL A 169 -8.06 -1.84 9.72
CA VAL A 169 -7.35 -0.58 10.00
C VAL A 169 -6.03 -0.91 10.70
N PRO A 170 -4.88 -0.76 10.03
CA PRO A 170 -3.59 -1.04 10.66
C PRO A 170 -3.23 0.03 11.70
N GLN A 171 -2.40 -0.32 12.68
CA GLN A 171 -1.85 0.64 13.67
C GLN A 171 -0.69 1.48 13.12
N ARG A 172 -0.56 1.57 11.81
CA ARG A 172 0.50 2.27 11.11
C ARG A 172 -0.10 3.19 10.06
N SER A 173 0.65 4.23 9.70
CA SER A 173 0.23 5.21 8.70
C SER A 173 1.42 5.58 7.82
N PHE A 174 1.18 6.30 6.73
CA PHE A 174 2.23 6.93 5.96
C PHE A 174 2.66 8.23 6.62
N TYR A 175 3.96 8.40 6.74
CA TYR A 175 4.59 9.60 7.29
C TYR A 175 5.62 10.17 6.32
N LEU A 176 5.72 11.47 6.34
CA LEU A 176 6.79 12.20 5.69
C LEU A 176 7.90 12.41 6.70
N LEU A 177 9.10 11.95 6.35
CA LEU A 177 10.27 11.97 7.22
C LEU A 177 11.31 12.93 6.69
N SER A 178 11.96 13.70 7.60
CA SER A 178 13.08 14.57 7.30
C SER A 178 14.08 14.60 8.47
N ARG A 179 15.34 14.97 8.18
CA ARG A 179 16.30 15.20 9.26
C ARG A 179 15.94 16.47 10.04
N PRO A 180 16.28 16.54 11.34
CA PRO A 180 16.18 17.78 12.10
C PRO A 180 16.94 18.92 11.40
N GLY A 181 16.31 20.08 11.24
CA GLY A 181 16.88 21.24 10.53
C GLY A 181 16.58 21.29 9.03
N GLN A 182 16.36 20.19 8.33
CA GLN A 182 16.01 20.19 6.89
C GLN A 182 14.64 20.83 6.61
N ALA A 183 13.68 20.71 7.51
CA ALA A 183 12.37 21.37 7.38
C ALA A 183 12.47 22.92 7.34
N ALA A 184 13.61 23.50 7.71
CA ALA A 184 13.87 24.93 7.56
C ALA A 184 14.35 25.32 6.14
N ILE A 185 14.72 24.34 5.32
CA ILE A 185 15.15 24.59 3.94
C ILE A 185 13.88 24.83 3.08
N SER A 186 13.83 25.97 2.41
CA SER A 186 12.65 26.46 1.70
C SER A 186 12.03 25.45 0.75
N TYR A 187 12.82 24.74 -0.06
CA TYR A 187 12.30 23.74 -1.02
C TYR A 187 11.76 22.47 -0.33
N VAL A 188 12.36 22.04 0.79
CA VAL A 188 11.84 20.90 1.56
C VAL A 188 10.45 21.22 2.11
N ARG A 189 10.28 22.44 2.62
CA ARG A 189 8.99 22.92 3.14
C ARG A 189 7.91 22.91 2.04
N LYS A 190 8.21 23.39 0.84
CA LYS A 190 7.29 23.38 -0.31
C LYS A 190 6.85 21.97 -0.76
N VAL A 191 7.71 20.97 -0.57
CA VAL A 191 7.36 19.56 -0.84
C VAL A 191 6.48 18.98 0.27
N CYS A 192 6.60 19.51 1.49
CA CYS A 192 5.85 19.05 2.66
C CYS A 192 4.43 19.64 2.75
N ASP A 193 4.21 20.83 2.19
CA ASP A 193 2.93 21.55 2.21
C ASP A 193 2.06 21.16 1.02
#